data_b02a2121628cac0080d019b33f176a80
#
_entry.id   b02a2121628cac0080d019b33f176a80
#
_cell.length_a   1.000
_cell.length_b   1.000
_cell.length_c   1.000
_cell.angle_alpha   90.00
_cell.angle_beta   90.00
_cell.angle_gamma   90.00
#
_symmetry.space_group_name_H-M   'P 1'
#
loop_
_entity.id
_entity.type
_entity.pdbx_description
1 polymer ?
#
loop_
_entity_poly.entity_id
_entity_poly.type
_entity_poly.pdbx_seq_one_letter_code
_entity_poly.pdbx_strand_id
1 'polypeptide(L)'
;MPIGVSLIGVSFFGIWVLVGDRAAWGSLGVIPYSFAASWHLSSVPMFLLMGFLCYHAGLTKGMFDAARMWLSRLPGGLAIATVFGAAGFAAVTGSSVACAAAMGRIAVPEMMRHRYAPSLATGTVAAAGTIGALIPPSILMILYGIIAEVPISQLFLGGVGAGLLTTFGYIAVIVIRAKLNPELAPPLHEEVTFRDKILALRETWPVFLLMLGVFGGLFSGAFTPSEAGAVGAALATIIAAMKGSLTWASFRDALG
;
A
#
# COMPACT_ATOMS: atom_id res chain seq x y z
N MET A 1 -3.29 6.20 -23.42
CA MET A 1 -4.60 5.53 -23.31
C MET A 1 -4.74 4.94 -21.91
N PRO A 2 -5.92 4.98 -21.25
CA PRO A 2 -6.14 4.26 -20.01
C PRO A 2 -5.96 2.75 -20.21
N ILE A 3 -5.24 2.09 -19.29
CA ILE A 3 -4.90 0.65 -19.38
C ILE A 3 -6.17 -0.21 -19.55
N GLY A 4 -7.24 0.10 -18.83
CA GLY A 4 -8.51 -0.62 -18.93
C GLY A 4 -9.13 -0.59 -20.32
N VAL A 5 -9.10 0.55 -21.00
CA VAL A 5 -9.62 0.68 -22.38
C VAL A 5 -8.79 -0.16 -23.35
N SER A 6 -7.47 -0.18 -23.18
CA SER A 6 -6.58 -1.00 -24.02
C SER A 6 -6.84 -2.49 -23.81
N LEU A 7 -7.01 -2.93 -22.56
CA LEU A 7 -7.32 -4.33 -22.24
C LEU A 7 -8.69 -4.76 -22.78
N ILE A 8 -9.72 -3.91 -22.65
CA ILE A 8 -11.04 -4.18 -23.24
C ILE A 8 -10.93 -4.30 -24.77
N GLY A 9 -10.19 -3.40 -25.41
CA GLY A 9 -9.99 -3.44 -26.86
C GLY A 9 -9.30 -4.72 -27.33
N VAL A 10 -8.18 -5.09 -26.69
CA VAL A 10 -7.45 -6.33 -27.03
C VAL A 10 -8.31 -7.58 -26.80
N SER A 11 -9.06 -7.61 -25.68
CA SER A 11 -9.95 -8.73 -25.37
C SER A 11 -11.10 -8.83 -26.40
N PHE A 12 -11.69 -7.71 -26.77
CA PHE A 12 -12.74 -7.65 -27.80
C PHE A 12 -12.25 -8.21 -29.15
N PHE A 13 -11.11 -7.72 -29.62
CA PHE A 13 -10.53 -8.20 -30.88
C PHE A 13 -10.13 -9.69 -30.80
N GLY A 14 -9.57 -10.13 -29.67
CA GLY A 14 -9.23 -11.53 -29.48
C GLY A 14 -10.45 -12.44 -29.54
N ILE A 15 -11.54 -12.09 -28.85
CA ILE A 15 -12.80 -12.85 -28.89
C ILE A 15 -13.41 -12.81 -30.29
N TRP A 16 -13.38 -11.65 -30.95
CA TRP A 16 -13.92 -11.50 -32.31
C TRP A 16 -13.21 -12.43 -33.30
N VAL A 17 -11.89 -12.47 -33.27
CA VAL A 17 -11.11 -13.29 -34.20
C VAL A 17 -11.22 -14.80 -33.87
N LEU A 18 -11.25 -15.18 -32.60
CA LEU A 18 -11.20 -16.59 -32.19
C LEU A 18 -12.59 -17.24 -32.09
N VAL A 19 -13.62 -16.47 -31.70
CA VAL A 19 -14.94 -17.01 -31.37
C VAL A 19 -16.05 -16.44 -32.27
N GLY A 20 -15.85 -15.20 -32.79
CA GLY A 20 -16.78 -14.55 -33.70
C GLY A 20 -17.40 -13.28 -33.12
N ASP A 21 -18.09 -12.54 -34.01
CA ASP A 21 -18.62 -11.21 -33.73
C ASP A 21 -19.73 -11.21 -32.69
N ARG A 22 -20.65 -12.18 -32.73
CA ARG A 22 -21.74 -12.28 -31.73
C ARG A 22 -21.24 -12.47 -30.32
N ALA A 23 -20.18 -13.29 -30.12
CA ALA A 23 -19.57 -13.50 -28.83
C ALA A 23 -18.84 -12.25 -28.35
N ALA A 24 -18.14 -11.54 -29.22
CA ALA A 24 -17.41 -10.30 -28.89
C ALA A 24 -18.37 -9.21 -28.43
N TRP A 25 -19.43 -8.93 -29.19
CA TRP A 25 -20.44 -7.92 -28.82
C TRP A 25 -21.25 -8.33 -27.60
N GLY A 26 -21.60 -9.61 -27.48
CA GLY A 26 -22.29 -10.14 -26.29
C GLY A 26 -21.46 -9.97 -25.01
N SER A 27 -20.18 -10.31 -25.08
CA SER A 27 -19.25 -10.15 -23.94
C SER A 27 -19.06 -8.68 -23.57
N LEU A 28 -18.89 -7.80 -24.56
CA LEU A 28 -18.73 -6.36 -24.33
C LEU A 28 -19.99 -5.71 -23.71
N GLY A 29 -21.18 -6.19 -24.10
CA GLY A 29 -22.44 -5.68 -23.54
C GLY A 29 -22.75 -6.13 -22.13
N VAL A 30 -22.28 -7.31 -21.71
CA VAL A 30 -22.64 -7.92 -20.43
C VAL A 30 -21.53 -7.78 -19.38
N ILE A 31 -20.29 -8.13 -19.74
CA ILE A 31 -19.20 -8.25 -18.76
C ILE A 31 -18.86 -6.94 -18.05
N PRO A 32 -18.68 -5.80 -18.74
CA PRO A 32 -18.35 -4.55 -18.04
C PRO A 32 -19.45 -4.11 -17.08
N TYR A 33 -20.71 -4.29 -17.47
CA TYR A 33 -21.84 -3.94 -16.61
C TYR A 33 -21.95 -4.87 -15.40
N SER A 34 -21.93 -6.18 -15.59
CA SER A 34 -22.03 -7.16 -14.51
C SER A 34 -20.87 -7.02 -13.51
N PHE A 35 -19.69 -6.72 -14.03
CA PHE A 35 -18.53 -6.46 -13.18
C PHE A 35 -18.70 -5.17 -12.38
N ALA A 36 -19.06 -4.05 -13.02
CA ALA A 36 -19.26 -2.77 -12.36
C ALA A 36 -20.44 -2.79 -11.36
N ALA A 37 -21.48 -3.57 -11.65
CA ALA A 37 -22.65 -3.75 -10.76
C ALA A 37 -22.42 -4.76 -9.63
N SER A 38 -21.25 -5.39 -9.54
CA SER A 38 -20.94 -6.34 -8.46
C SER A 38 -20.83 -5.62 -7.11
N TRP A 39 -21.62 -6.07 -6.12
CA TRP A 39 -21.57 -5.54 -4.76
C TRP A 39 -20.18 -5.60 -4.13
N HIS A 40 -19.44 -6.66 -4.41
CA HIS A 40 -18.09 -6.85 -3.88
C HIS A 40 -17.10 -5.80 -4.37
N LEU A 41 -17.32 -5.25 -5.58
CA LEU A 41 -16.49 -4.16 -6.10
C LEU A 41 -16.67 -2.84 -5.37
N SER A 42 -17.76 -2.63 -4.64
CA SER A 42 -17.96 -1.42 -3.84
C SER A 42 -16.89 -1.26 -2.74
N SER A 43 -16.24 -2.35 -2.34
CA SER A 43 -15.10 -2.30 -1.41
C SER A 43 -13.90 -1.53 -1.98
N VAL A 44 -13.65 -1.63 -3.29
CA VAL A 44 -12.48 -1.02 -3.95
C VAL A 44 -12.47 0.51 -3.79
N PRO A 45 -13.52 1.27 -4.18
CA PRO A 45 -13.55 2.72 -3.97
C PRO A 45 -13.47 3.11 -2.49
N MET A 46 -14.02 2.29 -1.57
CA MET A 46 -13.94 2.57 -0.14
C MET A 46 -12.52 2.41 0.41
N PHE A 47 -11.81 1.36 0.02
CA PHE A 47 -10.41 1.20 0.38
C PHE A 47 -9.51 2.25 -0.28
N LEU A 48 -9.80 2.66 -1.53
CA LEU A 48 -9.11 3.77 -2.16
C LEU A 48 -9.32 5.07 -1.39
N LEU A 49 -10.54 5.38 -1.02
CA LEU A 49 -10.87 6.56 -0.22
C LEU A 49 -10.14 6.53 1.13
N MET A 50 -10.14 5.40 1.83
CA MET A 50 -9.35 5.21 3.06
C MET A 50 -7.88 5.52 2.83
N GLY A 51 -7.27 4.97 1.78
CA GLY A 51 -5.87 5.17 1.45
C GLY A 51 -5.54 6.63 1.12
N PHE A 52 -6.36 7.30 0.31
CA PHE A 52 -6.19 8.71 -0.03
C PHE A 52 -6.37 9.64 1.18
N LEU A 53 -7.37 9.38 2.02
CA LEU A 53 -7.55 10.12 3.27
C LEU A 53 -6.32 9.99 4.17
N CYS A 54 -5.80 8.79 4.36
CA CYS A 54 -4.61 8.55 5.17
C CYS A 54 -3.37 9.24 4.59
N TYR A 55 -3.23 9.26 3.27
CA TYR A 55 -2.12 9.92 2.58
C TYR A 55 -2.20 11.44 2.73
N HIS A 56 -3.32 12.05 2.34
CA HIS A 56 -3.50 13.51 2.37
C HIS A 56 -3.57 14.09 3.78
N ALA A 57 -4.08 13.33 4.74
CA ALA A 57 -4.06 13.68 6.15
C ALA A 57 -2.69 13.42 6.84
N GLY A 58 -1.70 12.87 6.11
CA GLY A 58 -0.36 12.63 6.63
C GLY A 58 -0.28 11.56 7.72
N LEU A 59 -1.27 10.66 7.82
CA LEU A 59 -1.32 9.64 8.87
C LEU A 59 -0.21 8.58 8.72
N THR A 60 0.27 8.38 7.48
CA THR A 60 1.29 7.37 7.15
C THR A 60 2.72 7.87 7.29
N LYS A 61 2.94 9.20 7.34
CA LYS A 61 4.29 9.79 7.45
C LYS A 61 5.03 9.31 8.70
N GLY A 62 4.33 9.22 9.83
CA GLY A 62 4.90 8.76 11.10
C GLY A 62 5.50 7.35 11.04
N MET A 63 5.01 6.49 10.14
CA MET A 63 5.56 5.13 9.97
C MET A 63 6.99 5.15 9.43
N PHE A 64 7.25 5.97 8.40
CA PHE A 64 8.60 6.11 7.85
C PHE A 64 9.56 6.76 8.86
N ASP A 65 9.12 7.83 9.52
CA ASP A 65 9.94 8.56 10.50
C ASP A 65 10.28 7.66 11.70
N ALA A 66 9.32 6.89 12.21
CA ALA A 66 9.56 5.93 13.27
C ALA A 66 10.54 4.83 12.84
N ALA A 67 10.33 4.22 11.67
CA ALA A 67 11.22 3.21 11.13
C ALA A 67 12.64 3.76 10.94
N ARG A 68 12.79 4.98 10.44
CA ARG A 68 14.07 5.66 10.30
C ARG A 68 14.80 5.78 11.65
N MET A 69 14.14 6.29 12.67
CA MET A 69 14.75 6.49 14.00
C MET A 69 15.15 5.18 14.68
N TRP A 70 14.41 4.11 14.47
CA TRP A 70 14.72 2.81 15.07
C TRP A 70 15.81 2.04 14.33
N LEU A 71 15.87 2.19 12.99
CA LEU A 71 16.69 1.37 12.12
C LEU A 71 17.94 2.10 11.59
N SER A 72 18.11 3.39 11.93
CA SER A 72 19.23 4.23 11.47
C SER A 72 20.62 3.64 11.72
N ARG A 73 20.78 2.86 12.79
CA ARG A 73 22.06 2.24 13.16
C ARG A 73 22.39 0.97 12.38
N LEU A 74 21.43 0.43 11.63
CA LEU A 74 21.65 -0.78 10.84
C LEU A 74 22.34 -0.44 9.50
N PRO A 75 23.16 -1.38 8.95
CA PRO A 75 23.69 -1.22 7.61
C PRO A 75 22.55 -1.10 6.60
N GLY A 76 22.49 0.00 5.86
CA GLY A 76 21.37 0.28 4.98
C GLY A 76 20.09 0.75 5.70
N GLY A 77 20.20 1.29 6.91
CA GLY A 77 19.09 1.62 7.80
C GLY A 77 17.97 2.44 7.17
N LEU A 78 18.28 3.45 6.33
CA LEU A 78 17.28 4.23 5.61
C LEU A 78 16.53 3.41 4.53
N ALA A 79 17.23 2.53 3.84
CA ALA A 79 16.62 1.64 2.86
C ALA A 79 15.71 0.62 3.58
N ILE A 80 16.13 0.08 4.73
CA ILE A 80 15.30 -0.79 5.56
C ILE A 80 14.07 -0.02 6.08
N ALA A 81 14.27 1.21 6.57
CA ALA A 81 13.17 2.07 7.00
C ALA A 81 12.17 2.35 5.87
N THR A 82 12.65 2.47 4.63
CA THR A 82 11.78 2.61 3.45
C THR A 82 10.91 1.37 3.23
N VAL A 83 11.47 0.17 3.40
CA VAL A 83 10.70 -1.08 3.29
C VAL A 83 9.62 -1.18 4.37
N PHE A 84 9.94 -0.85 5.63
CA PHE A 84 8.96 -0.81 6.72
C PHE A 84 7.91 0.29 6.53
N GLY A 85 8.34 1.49 6.11
CA GLY A 85 7.43 2.59 5.79
C GLY A 85 6.48 2.22 4.65
N ALA A 86 6.99 1.55 3.62
CA ALA A 86 6.20 1.03 2.51
C ALA A 86 5.20 -0.04 2.97
N ALA A 87 5.61 -0.96 3.83
CA ALA A 87 4.72 -1.98 4.39
C ALA A 87 3.57 -1.37 5.19
N GLY A 88 3.88 -0.37 6.05
CA GLY A 88 2.86 0.36 6.79
C GLY A 88 1.94 1.21 5.91
N PHE A 89 2.48 1.84 4.87
CA PHE A 89 1.68 2.57 3.89
C PHE A 89 0.79 1.62 3.07
N ALA A 90 1.34 0.49 2.67
CA ALA A 90 0.64 -0.57 1.94
C ALA A 90 -0.59 -1.08 2.70
N ALA A 91 -0.43 -1.32 3.99
CA ALA A 91 -1.48 -1.81 4.88
C ALA A 91 -2.70 -0.85 5.01
N VAL A 92 -2.55 0.38 4.52
CA VAL A 92 -3.63 1.37 4.54
C VAL A 92 -4.15 1.68 3.13
N THR A 93 -3.27 1.67 2.11
CA THR A 93 -3.66 2.10 0.75
C THR A 93 -4.02 0.95 -0.18
N GLY A 94 -3.47 -0.24 0.07
CA GLY A 94 -3.71 -1.43 -0.77
C GLY A 94 -3.26 -1.30 -2.23
N SER A 95 -2.44 -0.28 -2.55
CA SER A 95 -2.02 0.02 -3.91
C SER A 95 -0.49 0.08 -4.01
N SER A 96 0.07 -0.78 -4.86
CA SER A 96 1.52 -0.81 -5.14
C SER A 96 2.00 0.48 -5.82
N VAL A 97 1.22 1.01 -6.74
CA VAL A 97 1.56 2.24 -7.47
C VAL A 97 1.56 3.45 -6.53
N ALA A 98 0.52 3.59 -5.71
CA ALA A 98 0.44 4.66 -4.70
C ALA A 98 1.57 4.54 -3.67
N CYS A 99 1.89 3.32 -3.23
CA CYS A 99 2.98 3.06 -2.31
C CYS A 99 4.34 3.45 -2.90
N ALA A 100 4.64 3.03 -4.13
CA ALA A 100 5.89 3.39 -4.82
C ALA A 100 6.00 4.91 -5.04
N ALA A 101 4.91 5.56 -5.45
CA ALA A 101 4.88 7.01 -5.67
C ALA A 101 5.10 7.80 -4.37
N ALA A 102 4.43 7.41 -3.28
CA ALA A 102 4.57 8.06 -1.97
C ALA A 102 5.97 7.87 -1.39
N MET A 103 6.47 6.63 -1.37
CA MET A 103 7.82 6.34 -0.88
C MET A 103 8.89 6.97 -1.76
N GLY A 104 8.68 7.05 -3.08
CA GLY A 104 9.57 7.74 -4.00
C GLY A 104 9.76 9.20 -3.66
N ARG A 105 8.69 9.89 -3.27
CA ARG A 105 8.74 11.30 -2.87
C ARG A 105 9.35 11.53 -1.49
N ILE A 106 9.25 10.58 -0.58
CA ILE A 106 9.71 10.71 0.80
C ILE A 106 11.12 10.13 0.96
N ALA A 107 11.31 8.88 0.56
CA ALA A 107 12.49 8.11 0.89
C ALA A 107 13.68 8.36 -0.08
N VAL A 108 13.42 8.53 -1.38
CA VAL A 108 14.51 8.75 -2.35
C VAL A 108 15.29 10.03 -2.04
N PRO A 109 14.66 11.21 -1.87
CA PRO A 109 15.40 12.43 -1.53
C PRO A 109 16.17 12.29 -0.21
N GLU A 110 15.58 11.60 0.77
CA GLU A 110 16.22 11.40 2.07
C GLU A 110 17.45 10.48 1.97
N MET A 111 17.35 9.37 1.25
CA MET A 111 18.50 8.50 0.97
C MET A 111 19.59 9.22 0.17
N MET A 112 19.21 10.05 -0.81
CA MET A 112 20.17 10.85 -1.59
C MET A 112 20.89 11.89 -0.74
N ARG A 113 20.21 12.54 0.19
CA ARG A 113 20.82 13.50 1.16
C ARG A 113 21.89 12.82 2.01
N HIS A 114 21.68 11.55 2.36
CA HIS A 114 22.61 10.73 3.15
C HIS A 114 23.61 9.95 2.27
N ARG A 115 23.80 10.37 1.02
CA ARG A 115 24.78 9.82 0.05
C ARG A 115 24.62 8.34 -0.25
N TYR A 116 23.40 7.82 -0.15
CA TYR A 116 23.11 6.47 -0.64
C TYR A 116 23.24 6.43 -2.17
N ALA A 117 23.73 5.31 -2.70
CA ALA A 117 23.80 5.12 -4.14
C ALA A 117 22.40 5.26 -4.78
N PRO A 118 22.26 6.03 -5.88
CA PRO A 118 20.96 6.22 -6.55
C PRO A 118 20.29 4.91 -6.93
N SER A 119 21.07 3.92 -7.36
CA SER A 119 20.58 2.59 -7.72
C SER A 119 19.98 1.84 -6.53
N LEU A 120 20.56 1.97 -5.32
CA LEU A 120 20.00 1.37 -4.12
C LEU A 120 18.74 2.13 -3.67
N ALA A 121 18.75 3.46 -3.71
CA ALA A 121 17.62 4.28 -3.30
C ALA A 121 16.38 4.03 -4.17
N THR A 122 16.53 4.12 -5.50
CA THR A 122 15.41 3.90 -6.44
C THR A 122 14.98 2.43 -6.49
N GLY A 123 15.94 1.50 -6.47
CA GLY A 123 15.67 0.06 -6.46
C GLY A 123 14.91 -0.38 -5.20
N THR A 124 15.28 0.16 -4.03
CA THR A 124 14.56 -0.12 -2.78
C THR A 124 13.11 0.36 -2.85
N VAL A 125 12.86 1.57 -3.35
CA VAL A 125 11.50 2.11 -3.47
C VAL A 125 10.67 1.30 -4.48
N ALA A 126 11.25 0.95 -5.62
CA ALA A 126 10.58 0.14 -6.63
C ALA A 126 10.20 -1.24 -6.09
N ALA A 127 11.13 -1.91 -5.39
CA ALA A 127 10.87 -3.20 -4.75
C ALA A 127 9.86 -3.06 -3.60
N ALA A 128 10.05 -2.10 -2.68
CA ALA A 128 9.17 -1.90 -1.54
C ALA A 128 7.73 -1.55 -1.95
N GLY A 129 7.55 -0.84 -3.08
CA GLY A 129 6.24 -0.55 -3.64
C GLY A 129 5.41 -1.81 -3.94
N THR A 130 6.06 -2.92 -4.33
CA THR A 130 5.35 -4.18 -4.63
C THR A 130 4.68 -4.79 -3.40
N ILE A 131 5.14 -4.48 -2.19
CA ILE A 131 4.53 -4.91 -0.92
C ILE A 131 3.07 -4.43 -0.84
N GLY A 132 2.75 -3.28 -1.48
CA GLY A 132 1.38 -2.75 -1.53
C GLY A 132 0.36 -3.63 -2.25
N ALA A 133 0.81 -4.60 -3.04
CA ALA A 133 -0.07 -5.60 -3.64
C ALA A 133 -0.26 -6.85 -2.75
N LEU A 134 0.64 -7.06 -1.78
CA LEU A 134 0.69 -8.27 -0.95
C LEU A 134 0.12 -8.05 0.44
N ILE A 135 0.47 -6.94 1.10
CA ILE A 135 -0.06 -6.64 2.44
C ILE A 135 -1.52 -6.18 2.32
N PRO A 136 -2.46 -6.86 3.00
CA PRO A 136 -3.85 -6.44 2.98
C PRO A 136 -4.06 -5.08 3.72
N PRO A 137 -5.19 -4.40 3.44
CA PRO A 137 -6.13 -4.68 2.37
C PRO A 137 -5.51 -4.37 1.00
N SER A 138 -5.57 -5.32 0.07
CA SER A 138 -5.01 -5.16 -1.27
C SER A 138 -6.11 -5.16 -2.33
N ILE A 139 -6.14 -4.12 -3.17
CA ILE A 139 -7.11 -4.00 -4.25
C ILE A 139 -6.96 -5.18 -5.24
N LEU A 140 -5.73 -5.61 -5.53
CA LEU A 140 -5.49 -6.74 -6.41
C LEU A 140 -6.03 -8.05 -5.84
N MET A 141 -5.91 -8.27 -4.53
CA MET A 141 -6.48 -9.45 -3.87
C MET A 141 -8.01 -9.43 -3.87
N ILE A 142 -8.63 -8.26 -3.71
CA ILE A 142 -10.08 -8.11 -3.82
C ILE A 142 -10.53 -8.47 -5.23
N LEU A 143 -9.91 -7.91 -6.26
CA LEU A 143 -10.24 -8.21 -7.66
C LEU A 143 -10.03 -9.69 -7.97
N TYR A 144 -8.91 -10.26 -7.52
CA TYR A 144 -8.64 -11.69 -7.70
C TYR A 144 -9.70 -12.54 -7.01
N GLY A 145 -10.08 -12.22 -5.76
CA GLY A 145 -11.09 -12.95 -5.01
C GLY A 145 -12.45 -12.96 -5.71
N ILE A 146 -12.83 -11.83 -6.31
CA ILE A 146 -14.08 -11.72 -7.07
C ILE A 146 -14.03 -12.57 -8.35
N ILE A 147 -12.93 -12.50 -9.11
CA ILE A 147 -12.80 -13.21 -10.40
C ILE A 147 -12.64 -14.71 -10.19
N ALA A 148 -11.86 -15.12 -9.18
CA ALA A 148 -11.59 -16.51 -8.88
C ALA A 148 -12.63 -17.16 -7.94
N GLU A 149 -13.63 -16.39 -7.50
CA GLU A 149 -14.69 -16.84 -6.56
C GLU A 149 -14.13 -17.41 -5.25
N VAL A 150 -13.00 -16.82 -4.77
CA VAL A 150 -12.32 -17.20 -3.54
C VAL A 150 -12.64 -16.20 -2.42
N PRO A 151 -12.86 -16.64 -1.16
CA PRO A 151 -13.14 -15.74 -0.05
C PRO A 151 -12.01 -14.72 0.17
N ILE A 152 -12.33 -13.42 0.08
CA ILE A 152 -11.37 -12.32 0.19
C ILE A 152 -10.66 -12.32 1.56
N SER A 153 -11.35 -12.72 2.64
CA SER A 153 -10.76 -12.82 3.98
C SER A 153 -9.62 -13.85 4.04
N GLN A 154 -9.76 -14.97 3.35
CA GLN A 154 -8.69 -15.99 3.26
C GLN A 154 -7.52 -15.52 2.44
N LEU A 155 -7.78 -14.79 1.34
CA LEU A 155 -6.73 -14.17 0.53
C LEU A 155 -5.96 -13.14 1.35
N PHE A 156 -6.63 -12.32 2.14
CA PHE A 156 -5.99 -11.35 3.03
C PHE A 156 -5.12 -12.05 4.07
N LEU A 157 -5.59 -13.12 4.67
CA LEU A 157 -4.79 -13.90 5.63
C LEU A 157 -3.51 -14.45 5.00
N GLY A 158 -3.63 -15.04 3.80
CA GLY A 158 -2.48 -15.50 3.01
C GLY A 158 -1.54 -14.36 2.62
N GLY A 159 -2.11 -13.19 2.28
CA GLY A 159 -1.38 -11.99 1.92
C GLY A 159 -0.50 -11.43 3.04
N VAL A 160 -0.95 -11.52 4.30
CA VAL A 160 -0.12 -11.15 5.46
C VAL A 160 1.17 -11.97 5.48
N GLY A 161 1.07 -13.29 5.33
CA GLY A 161 2.24 -14.17 5.32
C GLY A 161 3.18 -13.87 4.16
N ALA A 162 2.65 -13.76 2.94
CA ALA A 162 3.42 -13.43 1.74
C ALA A 162 4.07 -12.04 1.83
N GLY A 163 3.33 -11.05 2.33
CA GLY A 163 3.80 -9.69 2.52
C GLY A 163 4.93 -9.59 3.55
N LEU A 164 4.81 -10.30 4.69
CA LEU A 164 5.88 -10.36 5.69
C LEU A 164 7.13 -11.06 5.13
N LEU A 165 6.97 -12.21 4.48
CA LEU A 165 8.09 -12.92 3.86
C LEU A 165 8.83 -12.05 2.85
N THR A 166 8.10 -11.35 2.00
CA THR A 166 8.68 -10.41 1.01
C THR A 166 9.38 -9.24 1.69
N THR A 167 8.78 -8.66 2.72
CA THR A 167 9.37 -7.58 3.51
C THR A 167 10.70 -8.01 4.12
N PHE A 168 10.74 -9.16 4.79
CA PHE A 168 11.98 -9.69 5.36
C PHE A 168 13.01 -10.07 4.29
N GLY A 169 12.57 -10.61 3.15
CA GLY A 169 13.43 -10.88 2.00
C GLY A 169 14.12 -9.62 1.47
N TYR A 170 13.38 -8.53 1.29
CA TYR A 170 13.97 -7.25 0.87
C TYR A 170 14.93 -6.68 1.89
N ILE A 171 14.59 -6.75 3.17
CA ILE A 171 15.48 -6.33 4.26
C ILE A 171 16.77 -7.14 4.24
N ALA A 172 16.69 -8.46 4.08
CA ALA A 172 17.87 -9.33 4.00
C ALA A 172 18.78 -8.94 2.84
N VAL A 173 18.22 -8.73 1.65
CA VAL A 173 18.96 -8.28 0.46
C VAL A 173 19.65 -6.92 0.71
N ILE A 174 18.94 -5.95 1.31
CA ILE A 174 19.50 -4.63 1.64
C ILE A 174 20.68 -4.77 2.61
N VAL A 175 20.49 -5.52 3.70
CA VAL A 175 21.54 -5.73 4.71
C VAL A 175 22.77 -6.41 4.12
N ILE A 176 22.57 -7.46 3.31
CA ILE A 176 23.67 -8.17 2.64
C ILE A 176 24.43 -7.23 1.71
N ARG A 177 23.71 -6.49 0.85
CA ARG A 177 24.34 -5.54 -0.07
C ARG A 177 25.07 -4.40 0.63
N ALA A 178 24.48 -3.84 1.70
CA ALA A 178 25.10 -2.78 2.48
C ALA A 178 26.33 -3.25 3.27
N LYS A 179 26.36 -4.52 3.71
CA LYS A 179 27.53 -5.11 4.35
C LYS A 179 28.64 -5.43 3.36
N LEU A 180 28.31 -5.96 2.18
CA LEU A 180 29.29 -6.29 1.15
C LEU A 180 29.89 -5.04 0.49
N ASN A 181 29.10 -3.99 0.34
CA ASN A 181 29.52 -2.72 -0.27
C ASN A 181 29.03 -1.55 0.58
N PRO A 182 29.75 -1.16 1.65
CA PRO A 182 29.35 -0.09 2.56
C PRO A 182 29.20 1.28 1.87
N GLU A 183 29.84 1.48 0.73
CA GLU A 183 29.73 2.71 -0.06
C GLU A 183 28.31 2.93 -0.64
N LEU A 184 27.54 1.85 -0.83
CA LEU A 184 26.16 1.95 -1.33
C LEU A 184 25.21 2.57 -0.33
N ALA A 185 25.50 2.39 0.98
CA ALA A 185 24.64 2.83 2.08
C ALA A 185 25.51 3.28 3.27
N PRO A 186 26.09 4.47 3.21
CA PRO A 186 26.91 5.00 4.30
C PRO A 186 26.15 5.00 5.62
N PRO A 187 26.83 4.68 6.75
CA PRO A 187 26.19 4.66 8.05
C PRO A 187 25.71 6.05 8.46
N LEU A 188 24.52 6.10 9.02
CA LEU A 188 23.96 7.33 9.59
C LEU A 188 24.54 7.57 10.98
N HIS A 189 25.15 8.73 11.17
CA HIS A 189 25.63 9.21 12.47
C HIS A 189 24.60 10.14 13.11
N GLU A 190 23.35 9.72 13.19
CA GLU A 190 22.33 10.47 13.91
C GLU A 190 22.34 10.06 15.39
N GLU A 191 22.54 11.02 16.28
CA GLU A 191 22.39 10.85 17.71
C GLU A 191 20.89 10.86 18.06
N VAL A 192 20.22 9.71 17.87
CA VAL A 192 18.82 9.56 18.21
C VAL A 192 18.69 9.10 19.65
N THR A 193 18.08 9.92 20.49
CA THR A 193 17.81 9.60 21.89
C THR A 193 16.70 8.55 22.00
N PHE A 194 16.72 7.71 23.04
CA PHE A 194 15.66 6.71 23.25
C PHE A 194 14.27 7.35 23.39
N ARG A 195 14.21 8.56 23.96
CA ARG A 195 12.97 9.35 24.03
C ARG A 195 12.41 9.69 22.65
N ASP A 196 13.27 10.05 21.71
CA ASP A 196 12.86 10.39 20.34
C ASP A 196 12.27 9.16 19.62
N LYS A 197 12.85 7.98 19.86
CA LYS A 197 12.34 6.70 19.35
C LYS A 197 10.93 6.39 19.85
N ILE A 198 10.67 6.62 21.15
CA ILE A 198 9.34 6.40 21.73
C ILE A 198 8.35 7.44 21.19
N LEU A 199 8.76 8.69 21.08
CA LEU A 199 7.90 9.75 20.51
C LEU A 199 7.54 9.46 19.05
N ALA A 200 8.52 9.01 18.26
CA ALA A 200 8.26 8.61 16.88
C ALA A 200 7.30 7.42 16.78
N LEU A 201 7.44 6.43 17.66
CA LEU A 201 6.51 5.30 17.70
C LEU A 201 5.08 5.75 18.07
N ARG A 202 4.97 6.77 18.93
CA ARG A 202 3.66 7.34 19.27
C ARG A 202 2.95 7.95 18.06
N GLU A 203 3.69 8.47 17.07
CA GLU A 203 3.09 9.02 15.85
C GLU A 203 2.53 7.95 14.89
N THR A 204 2.82 6.68 15.11
CA THR A 204 2.34 5.56 14.27
C THR A 204 0.96 5.02 14.68
N TRP A 205 0.43 5.44 15.87
CA TRP A 205 -0.85 4.96 16.39
C TRP A 205 -2.03 5.02 15.41
N PRO A 206 -2.12 6.03 14.48
CA PRO A 206 -3.25 6.10 13.56
C PRO A 206 -3.33 4.88 12.64
N VAL A 207 -2.18 4.46 12.12
CA VAL A 207 -2.09 3.31 11.21
C VAL A 207 -2.40 2.02 11.97
N PHE A 208 -1.85 1.85 13.18
CA PHE A 208 -2.13 0.68 14.02
C PHE A 208 -3.62 0.59 14.40
N LEU A 209 -4.25 1.71 14.74
CA LEU A 209 -5.68 1.73 15.06
C LEU A 209 -6.55 1.40 13.84
N LEU A 210 -6.19 1.93 12.67
CA LEU A 210 -6.87 1.59 11.43
C LEU A 210 -6.74 0.10 11.11
N MET A 211 -5.53 -0.45 11.16
CA MET A 211 -5.29 -1.87 10.93
C MET A 211 -6.08 -2.74 11.92
N LEU A 212 -6.03 -2.40 13.20
CA LEU A 212 -6.76 -3.13 14.24
C LEU A 212 -8.27 -3.07 13.99
N GLY A 213 -8.80 -1.91 13.63
CA GLY A 213 -10.22 -1.73 13.34
C GLY A 213 -10.67 -2.54 12.12
N VAL A 214 -9.95 -2.40 11.00
CA VAL A 214 -10.28 -3.08 9.75
C VAL A 214 -10.08 -4.60 9.86
N PHE A 215 -8.89 -5.05 10.28
CA PHE A 215 -8.60 -6.48 10.37
C PHE A 215 -9.28 -7.15 11.56
N GLY A 216 -9.34 -6.47 12.71
CA GLY A 216 -10.03 -6.98 13.88
C GLY A 216 -11.49 -7.27 13.57
N GLY A 217 -12.18 -6.34 12.90
CA GLY A 217 -13.56 -6.55 12.50
C GLY A 217 -13.75 -7.58 11.39
N LEU A 218 -12.85 -7.60 10.40
CA LEU A 218 -12.90 -8.56 9.31
C LEU A 218 -12.68 -10.01 9.79
N PHE A 219 -11.65 -10.23 10.61
CA PHE A 219 -11.30 -11.58 11.08
C PHE A 219 -12.18 -12.07 12.25
N SER A 220 -12.79 -11.15 13.01
CA SER A 220 -13.83 -11.52 13.98
C SER A 220 -15.17 -11.86 13.33
N GLY A 221 -15.33 -11.59 12.03
CA GLY A 221 -16.59 -11.78 11.31
C GLY A 221 -17.63 -10.70 11.61
N ALA A 222 -17.24 -9.59 12.26
CA ALA A 222 -18.15 -8.48 12.57
C ALA A 222 -18.65 -7.77 11.31
N PHE A 223 -17.85 -7.75 10.25
CA PHE A 223 -18.22 -7.21 8.93
C PHE A 223 -17.53 -7.93 7.77
N THR A 224 -18.19 -7.82 6.62
CA THR A 224 -17.70 -8.35 5.33
C THR A 224 -16.54 -7.50 4.79
N PRO A 225 -15.76 -8.01 3.82
CA PRO A 225 -14.72 -7.22 3.16
C PRO A 225 -15.21 -5.92 2.54
N SER A 226 -16.45 -5.90 2.02
CA SER A 226 -17.07 -4.69 1.47
C SER A 226 -17.35 -3.64 2.55
N GLU A 227 -17.88 -4.07 3.69
CA GLU A 227 -18.12 -3.21 4.85
C GLU A 227 -16.81 -2.75 5.51
N ALA A 228 -15.78 -3.61 5.51
CA ALA A 228 -14.46 -3.29 6.04
C ALA A 228 -13.84 -2.06 5.36
N GLY A 229 -14.03 -1.90 4.05
CA GLY A 229 -13.60 -0.71 3.32
C GLY A 229 -14.30 0.57 3.81
N ALA A 230 -15.62 0.51 3.99
CA ALA A 230 -16.42 1.64 4.48
C ALA A 230 -16.05 2.01 5.94
N VAL A 231 -15.91 1.00 6.81
CA VAL A 231 -15.46 1.20 8.19
C VAL A 231 -14.05 1.80 8.23
N GLY A 232 -13.15 1.31 7.38
CA GLY A 232 -11.80 1.83 7.25
C GLY A 232 -11.78 3.30 6.83
N ALA A 233 -12.57 3.68 5.82
CA ALA A 233 -12.70 5.07 5.37
C ALA A 233 -13.30 5.98 6.47
N ALA A 234 -14.33 5.50 7.19
CA ALA A 234 -14.91 6.22 8.32
C ALA A 234 -13.89 6.40 9.46
N LEU A 235 -13.17 5.35 9.84
CA LEU A 235 -12.10 5.42 10.84
C LEU A 235 -10.98 6.37 10.42
N ALA A 236 -10.53 6.32 9.17
CA ALA A 236 -9.53 7.24 8.65
C ALA A 236 -9.98 8.70 8.78
N THR A 237 -11.24 8.99 8.44
CA THR A 237 -11.84 10.32 8.57
C THR A 237 -11.86 10.77 10.04
N ILE A 238 -12.32 9.92 10.95
CA ILE A 238 -12.38 10.21 12.39
C ILE A 238 -10.98 10.47 12.95
N ILE A 239 -10.00 9.61 12.62
CA ILE A 239 -8.62 9.76 13.09
C ILE A 239 -7.98 11.03 12.54
N ALA A 240 -8.20 11.36 11.26
CA ALA A 240 -7.73 12.59 10.66
C ALA A 240 -8.34 13.83 11.31
N ALA A 241 -9.62 13.78 11.66
CA ALA A 241 -10.30 14.84 12.39
C ALA A 241 -9.73 14.99 13.82
N MET A 242 -9.54 13.87 14.55
CA MET A 242 -8.94 13.89 15.90
C MET A 242 -7.52 14.45 15.90
N LYS A 243 -6.75 14.18 14.84
CA LYS A 243 -5.37 14.69 14.65
C LYS A 243 -5.35 16.15 14.19
N GLY A 244 -6.51 16.73 13.85
CA GLY A 244 -6.62 18.08 13.31
C GLY A 244 -6.01 18.24 11.92
N SER A 245 -5.77 17.13 11.22
CA SER A 245 -5.17 17.10 9.88
C SER A 245 -6.22 17.02 8.77
N LEU A 246 -7.50 16.84 9.12
CA LEU A 246 -8.60 16.84 8.17
C LEU A 246 -8.96 18.28 7.80
N THR A 247 -8.47 18.74 6.65
CA THR A 247 -8.88 20.02 6.06
C THR A 247 -9.84 19.78 4.90
N TRP A 248 -10.65 20.78 4.54
CA TRP A 248 -11.50 20.68 3.35
C TRP A 248 -10.68 20.42 2.07
N ALA A 249 -9.48 20.99 2.00
CA ALA A 249 -8.57 20.74 0.89
C ALA A 249 -8.13 19.25 0.86
N SER A 250 -7.64 18.70 1.99
CA SER A 250 -7.21 17.30 2.06
C SER A 250 -8.35 16.31 1.80
N PHE A 251 -9.58 16.64 2.23
CA PHE A 251 -10.75 15.81 1.96
C PHE A 251 -11.15 15.85 0.48
N ARG A 252 -11.16 17.04 -0.13
CA ARG A 252 -11.44 17.21 -1.55
C ARG A 252 -10.39 16.50 -2.42
N ASP A 253 -9.12 16.66 -2.08
CA ASP A 253 -8.01 16.03 -2.81
C ASP A 253 -7.99 14.50 -2.63
N ALA A 254 -8.64 13.97 -1.61
CA ALA A 254 -8.86 12.53 -1.42
C ALA A 254 -10.03 11.98 -2.25
N LEU A 255 -10.94 12.84 -2.68
CA LEU A 255 -12.08 12.47 -3.55
C LEU A 255 -11.75 12.53 -5.05
N GLY A 256 -10.61 13.12 -5.46
CA GLY A 256 -10.15 13.26 -6.84
C GLY A 256 -10.24 14.67 -7.31
#